data_38ef26becc83c90a93983b006765ca8e
#
_entry.id   38ef26becc83c90a93983b006765ca8e
#
_cell.length_a   1.000
_cell.length_b   1.000
_cell.length_c   1.000
_cell.angle_alpha   90.00
_cell.angle_beta   90.00
_cell.angle_gamma   90.00
#
_symmetry.space_group_name_H-M   'P 1'
#
loop_
_entity.id
_entity.type
_entity.pdbx_description
1 polymer ?
#
loop_
_entity_poly.entity_id
_entity_poly.type
_entity_poly.pdbx_seq_one_letter_code
_entity_poly.pdbx_strand_id
1 'polypeptide(L)'
;QIGLATGYVKEVYHPDYVAKRMEIGAVMGAAPRRAVQRLTSDPGDIIILLGGRTGRDGCGGATGSSKAHNTESIDTCGAEVQKGNPPTERKIQRLFRREEVAHIIKKCNDFGAGGVSVAIGELADGLQVDLDKVPKKYAGLDGTELAISESQERMAVVVAPEDAQQFLDYAKEENLEAVKVAVVTEEPRLVLSWRGKEIVNLSRAFLDTNGAHQETDVKVELPVKEENYLNKISTKAVEEAVAAGDMKAAWLNELKDLNVCSQKGLVEMFDGSIGAGSVYMPYGGKYQLTETQSMVAKLPVMNGKCDTVTMMSYGFDPYLSSWSPYHGAAYAVLESVSRIVTAGGDFHKIRFTFQEYFRRMSEEPSRWSQPFAALLGAYNAQIGFGLPSIGGKDSMSGSFNEIDVPPTLVSFAVDVAKEKDVITPELKKENDKLMLFTIEKDAYDMPDYEQVMKLYDAIHEMTETGVIVAAYALDGKGLAAAVSKMAFGNKLGVTVNADVTKETLF
;
A
#
# COMPACT_ATOMS: atom_id res chain seq x y z
N GLN A 1 17.62 8.33 -1.88
CA GLN A 1 18.69 7.57 -2.58
C GLN A 1 18.19 6.96 -3.89
N ILE A 2 16.99 6.40 -3.92
CA ILE A 2 16.40 5.87 -5.17
C ILE A 2 15.87 6.97 -6.11
N GLY A 3 15.77 8.21 -5.66
CA GLY A 3 15.33 9.36 -6.47
C GLY A 3 13.82 9.50 -6.59
N LEU A 4 13.05 8.93 -5.67
CA LEU A 4 11.60 9.11 -5.53
C LEU A 4 11.30 9.97 -4.31
N ALA A 5 10.32 10.87 -4.42
CA ALA A 5 9.80 11.62 -3.29
C ALA A 5 8.95 10.72 -2.40
N THR A 6 9.06 10.90 -1.08
CA THR A 6 8.13 10.32 -0.11
C THR A 6 6.98 11.31 0.09
N GLY A 7 5.89 11.12 -0.62
CA GLY A 7 4.79 12.07 -0.67
C GLY A 7 3.89 12.05 0.56
N TYR A 8 3.86 10.95 1.29
CA TYR A 8 3.01 10.79 2.47
C TYR A 8 3.59 9.75 3.44
N VAL A 9 3.58 10.05 4.72
CA VAL A 9 3.97 9.12 5.80
C VAL A 9 2.99 9.28 6.96
N LYS A 10 2.49 8.18 7.50
CA LYS A 10 1.57 8.18 8.64
C LYS A 10 1.78 6.93 9.50
N GLU A 11 1.79 7.10 10.80
CA GLU A 11 1.64 6.01 11.76
C GLU A 11 0.20 5.97 12.27
N VAL A 12 -0.35 4.75 12.37
CA VAL A 12 -1.66 4.47 12.94
C VAL A 12 -1.47 3.62 14.19
N TYR A 13 -2.07 4.03 15.28
CA TYR A 13 -1.87 3.45 16.61
C TYR A 13 -3.10 2.66 17.06
N HIS A 14 -2.86 1.43 17.51
CA HIS A 14 -3.82 0.60 18.23
C HIS A 14 -3.06 -0.27 19.23
N PRO A 15 -3.60 -0.51 20.47
CA PRO A 15 -2.87 -1.28 21.48
C PRO A 15 -2.39 -2.64 21.01
N ASP A 16 -3.21 -3.35 20.23
CA ASP A 16 -2.92 -4.71 19.79
C ASP A 16 -1.84 -4.81 18.71
N TYR A 17 -1.41 -3.69 18.08
CA TYR A 17 -0.24 -3.70 17.20
C TYR A 17 1.08 -3.98 17.93
N VAL A 18 1.06 -4.04 19.25
CA VAL A 18 2.19 -4.57 20.03
C VAL A 18 2.46 -6.05 19.70
N ALA A 19 1.45 -6.79 19.26
CA ALA A 19 1.62 -8.17 18.81
C ALA A 19 2.59 -8.27 17.63
N LYS A 20 2.42 -7.37 16.66
CA LYS A 20 3.28 -7.31 15.48
C LYS A 20 3.15 -5.95 14.79
N ARG A 21 4.27 -5.25 14.68
CA ARG A 21 4.35 -4.01 13.91
C ARG A 21 4.26 -4.33 12.42
N MET A 22 3.47 -3.55 11.70
CA MET A 22 3.32 -3.66 10.26
C MET A 22 3.78 -2.37 9.59
N GLU A 23 4.51 -2.49 8.49
CA GLU A 23 4.84 -1.39 7.59
C GLU A 23 4.20 -1.65 6.23
N ILE A 24 3.51 -0.65 5.72
CA ILE A 24 2.84 -0.70 4.41
C ILE A 24 3.41 0.41 3.55
N GLY A 25 3.79 0.07 2.32
CA GLY A 25 4.22 1.03 1.33
C GLY A 25 3.40 0.89 0.04
N ALA A 26 3.07 2.02 -0.57
CA ALA A 26 2.51 2.08 -1.88
C ALA A 26 3.31 3.04 -2.76
N VAL A 27 3.57 2.66 -4.01
CA VAL A 27 4.39 3.42 -4.95
C VAL A 27 3.60 3.70 -6.21
N MET A 28 3.64 4.97 -6.66
CA MET A 28 3.12 5.38 -7.96
C MET A 28 4.22 5.39 -9.00
N GLY A 29 3.97 4.70 -10.10
CA GLY A 29 4.81 4.72 -11.28
C GLY A 29 3.99 5.03 -12.53
N ALA A 30 4.66 5.49 -13.59
CA ALA A 30 4.07 5.69 -14.90
C ALA A 30 5.03 5.25 -16.00
N ALA A 31 4.49 4.64 -17.04
CA ALA A 31 5.23 4.25 -18.23
C ALA A 31 4.51 4.73 -19.51
N PRO A 32 5.23 5.04 -20.57
CA PRO A 32 4.61 5.28 -21.88
C PRO A 32 3.79 4.06 -22.31
N ARG A 33 2.56 4.27 -22.80
CA ARG A 33 1.68 3.17 -23.21
C ARG A 33 2.33 2.25 -24.24
N ARG A 34 3.17 2.80 -25.12
CA ARG A 34 3.91 2.04 -26.13
C ARG A 34 4.99 1.11 -25.54
N ALA A 35 5.46 1.36 -24.32
CA ALA A 35 6.43 0.51 -23.63
C ALA A 35 5.76 -0.61 -22.79
N VAL A 36 4.42 -0.65 -22.73
CA VAL A 36 3.70 -1.71 -22.02
C VAL A 36 3.57 -2.92 -22.93
N GLN A 37 4.17 -4.03 -22.51
CA GLN A 37 4.14 -5.31 -23.23
C GLN A 37 3.33 -6.34 -22.42
N ARG A 38 2.64 -7.24 -23.14
CA ARG A 38 1.90 -8.37 -22.58
C ARG A 38 2.18 -9.61 -23.40
N LEU A 39 3.45 -10.05 -23.34
CA LEU A 39 3.94 -11.19 -24.09
C LEU A 39 3.95 -12.45 -23.22
N THR A 40 3.99 -13.61 -23.86
CA THR A 40 4.19 -14.92 -23.22
C THR A 40 5.65 -15.32 -23.34
N SER A 41 6.09 -16.18 -22.44
CA SER A 41 7.41 -16.82 -22.53
C SER A 41 7.30 -18.02 -23.48
N ASP A 42 8.25 -18.16 -24.40
CA ASP A 42 8.31 -19.24 -25.37
C ASP A 42 9.46 -20.21 -25.04
N PRO A 43 9.36 -21.50 -25.36
CA PRO A 43 10.48 -22.44 -25.21
C PRO A 43 11.73 -21.96 -25.92
N GLY A 44 12.86 -22.00 -25.23
CA GLY A 44 14.13 -21.44 -25.68
C GLY A 44 14.45 -20.04 -25.21
N ASP A 45 13.47 -19.30 -24.68
CA ASP A 45 13.70 -17.97 -24.09
C ASP A 45 14.69 -18.07 -22.91
N ILE A 46 15.48 -17.01 -22.75
CA ILE A 46 16.50 -16.92 -21.74
C ILE A 46 16.01 -16.11 -20.54
N ILE A 47 16.25 -16.61 -19.35
CA ILE A 47 15.99 -15.88 -18.11
C ILE A 47 17.30 -15.29 -17.59
N ILE A 48 17.31 -13.99 -17.42
CA ILE A 48 18.44 -13.22 -16.90
C ILE A 48 18.07 -12.70 -15.52
N LEU A 49 18.91 -13.03 -14.52
CA LEU A 49 18.87 -12.44 -13.20
C LEU A 49 19.80 -11.23 -13.19
N LEU A 50 19.32 -10.09 -12.71
CA LEU A 50 20.11 -8.85 -12.64
C LEU A 50 19.95 -8.17 -11.28
N GLY A 51 20.94 -7.37 -10.90
CA GLY A 51 20.91 -6.54 -9.69
C GLY A 51 21.82 -7.05 -8.57
N GLY A 52 21.28 -7.14 -7.37
CA GLY A 52 22.01 -7.54 -6.17
C GLY A 52 22.43 -9.01 -6.18
N ARG A 53 23.45 -9.35 -5.38
CA ARG A 53 23.90 -10.73 -5.17
C ARG A 53 23.10 -11.41 -4.07
N THR A 54 23.03 -12.73 -4.12
CA THR A 54 22.28 -13.59 -3.19
C THR A 54 23.07 -13.82 -1.89
N GLY A 55 22.42 -13.59 -0.77
CA GLY A 55 22.86 -13.95 0.58
C GLY A 55 21.83 -14.82 1.28
N ARG A 56 21.87 -14.90 2.61
CA ARG A 56 20.86 -15.58 3.45
C ARG A 56 19.67 -14.69 3.77
N ASP A 57 19.55 -13.56 3.10
CA ASP A 57 18.45 -12.63 3.32
C ASP A 57 17.11 -13.34 3.13
N GLY A 58 16.27 -13.33 4.14
CA GLY A 58 14.94 -13.92 4.09
C GLY A 58 14.88 -15.43 3.84
N CYS A 59 15.94 -16.22 4.07
CA CYS A 59 15.86 -17.67 3.92
C CYS A 59 14.87 -18.32 4.90
N GLY A 60 14.59 -17.68 6.04
CA GLY A 60 13.44 -17.94 6.88
C GLY A 60 12.24 -17.04 6.57
N GLY A 61 12.33 -16.16 5.57
CA GLY A 61 11.57 -14.95 5.42
C GLY A 61 10.08 -15.11 5.19
N ALA A 62 9.65 -15.78 4.13
CA ALA A 62 8.23 -16.11 3.99
C ALA A 62 7.76 -16.97 5.18
N THR A 63 8.63 -17.84 5.67
CA THR A 63 8.45 -18.58 6.90
C THR A 63 8.47 -17.62 8.11
N GLY A 64 9.35 -16.63 8.14
CA GLY A 64 9.46 -15.63 9.20
C GLY A 64 8.26 -14.66 9.23
N SER A 65 7.78 -14.19 8.09
CA SER A 65 6.57 -13.35 8.00
C SER A 65 5.29 -14.16 8.23
N SER A 66 5.30 -15.47 7.94
CA SER A 66 4.16 -16.38 8.04
C SER A 66 4.14 -17.21 9.33
N LYS A 67 5.22 -17.23 10.12
CA LYS A 67 5.26 -17.88 11.44
C LYS A 67 4.78 -16.93 12.54
N ALA A 68 4.14 -17.51 13.54
CA ALA A 68 3.98 -16.82 14.82
C ALA A 68 5.36 -16.57 15.43
N HIS A 69 5.64 -15.32 15.77
CA HIS A 69 6.86 -14.98 16.49
C HIS A 69 6.72 -15.29 17.98
N ASN A 70 7.83 -15.72 18.58
CA ASN A 70 7.97 -15.89 20.02
C ASN A 70 9.27 -15.22 20.47
N THR A 71 9.57 -15.28 21.77
CA THR A 71 10.76 -14.66 22.35
C THR A 71 12.08 -15.20 21.79
N GLU A 72 12.11 -16.42 21.27
CA GLU A 72 13.31 -17.04 20.67
C GLU A 72 13.56 -16.57 19.23
N SER A 73 12.58 -15.94 18.60
CA SER A 73 12.69 -15.48 17.20
C SER A 73 13.78 -14.42 17.03
N ILE A 74 14.10 -13.64 18.06
CA ILE A 74 15.16 -12.60 18.02
C ILE A 74 16.53 -13.26 17.81
N ASP A 75 16.79 -14.36 18.47
CA ASP A 75 18.08 -15.06 18.42
C ASP A 75 18.25 -15.86 17.12
N THR A 76 17.15 -16.37 16.55
CA THR A 76 17.18 -17.26 15.39
C THR A 76 17.09 -16.52 14.05
N CYS A 77 16.46 -15.34 13.98
CA CYS A 77 16.19 -14.64 12.72
C CYS A 77 17.15 -13.46 12.43
N GLY A 78 18.08 -13.14 13.32
CA GLY A 78 18.95 -11.95 13.18
C GLY A 78 19.84 -11.93 11.93
N ALA A 79 20.25 -13.09 11.40
CA ALA A 79 21.06 -13.21 10.19
C ALA A 79 20.24 -13.08 8.89
N GLU A 80 18.92 -13.17 8.98
CA GLU A 80 18.01 -13.24 7.85
C GLU A 80 17.35 -11.88 7.52
N VAL A 81 17.69 -10.82 8.25
CA VAL A 81 17.16 -9.48 8.03
C VAL A 81 17.57 -8.99 6.65
N GLN A 82 16.57 -8.68 5.84
CA GLN A 82 16.77 -8.08 4.53
C GLN A 82 17.40 -6.70 4.66
N LYS A 83 18.36 -6.39 3.79
CA LYS A 83 19.04 -5.10 3.75
C LYS A 83 18.88 -4.48 2.39
N GLY A 84 18.19 -3.35 2.31
CA GLY A 84 17.99 -2.59 1.09
C GLY A 84 19.31 -2.03 0.54
N ASN A 85 19.40 -1.94 -0.79
CA ASN A 85 20.48 -1.30 -1.53
C ASN A 85 19.91 -0.28 -2.52
N PRO A 86 19.48 0.91 -2.05
CA PRO A 86 18.87 1.93 -2.90
C PRO A 86 19.67 2.35 -4.13
N PRO A 87 21.03 2.38 -4.12
CA PRO A 87 21.81 2.63 -5.33
C PRO A 87 21.62 1.57 -6.41
N THR A 88 21.52 0.28 -6.04
CA THR A 88 21.24 -0.80 -7.00
C THR A 88 19.83 -0.68 -7.56
N GLU A 89 18.84 -0.43 -6.70
CA GLU A 89 17.46 -0.18 -7.09
C GLU A 89 17.37 0.98 -8.10
N ARG A 90 18.06 2.09 -7.84
CA ARG A 90 18.09 3.22 -8.76
C ARG A 90 18.66 2.88 -10.15
N LYS A 91 19.66 2.02 -10.22
CA LYS A 91 20.23 1.55 -11.48
C LYS A 91 19.23 0.68 -12.24
N ILE A 92 18.55 -0.23 -11.56
CA ILE A 92 17.49 -1.06 -12.13
C ILE A 92 16.38 -0.17 -12.71
N GLN A 93 15.89 0.80 -11.95
CA GLN A 93 14.88 1.76 -12.43
C GLN A 93 15.35 2.51 -13.68
N ARG A 94 16.59 2.93 -13.74
CA ARG A 94 17.17 3.61 -14.92
C ARG A 94 17.21 2.70 -16.14
N LEU A 95 17.59 1.44 -15.95
CA LEU A 95 17.61 0.44 -17.02
C LEU A 95 16.21 0.21 -17.59
N PHE A 96 15.22 -0.05 -16.71
CA PHE A 96 13.84 -0.35 -17.13
C PHE A 96 13.10 0.88 -17.72
N ARG A 97 13.58 2.09 -17.48
CA ARG A 97 13.04 3.32 -18.11
C ARG A 97 13.47 3.51 -19.55
N ARG A 98 14.46 2.78 -20.02
CA ARG A 98 14.92 2.81 -21.41
C ARG A 98 13.92 2.08 -22.29
N GLU A 99 13.39 2.74 -23.30
CA GLU A 99 12.36 2.18 -24.19
C GLU A 99 12.88 0.94 -24.93
N GLU A 100 14.12 1.01 -25.43
CA GLU A 100 14.78 -0.11 -26.10
C GLU A 100 14.95 -1.34 -25.20
N VAL A 101 15.13 -1.15 -23.90
CA VAL A 101 15.21 -2.24 -22.92
C VAL A 101 13.82 -2.80 -22.64
N ALA A 102 12.82 -1.92 -22.42
CA ALA A 102 11.46 -2.34 -22.15
C ALA A 102 10.87 -3.20 -23.29
N HIS A 103 11.24 -2.93 -24.54
CA HIS A 103 10.72 -3.65 -25.72
C HIS A 103 11.30 -5.06 -25.92
N ILE A 104 12.46 -5.37 -25.38
CA ILE A 104 13.05 -6.71 -25.48
C ILE A 104 12.70 -7.61 -24.29
N ILE A 105 12.09 -7.07 -23.24
CA ILE A 105 11.63 -7.83 -22.09
C ILE A 105 10.22 -8.38 -22.37
N LYS A 106 10.07 -9.70 -22.44
CA LYS A 106 8.76 -10.36 -22.60
C LYS A 106 7.98 -10.39 -21.29
N LYS A 107 8.64 -10.75 -20.20
CA LYS A 107 8.13 -10.78 -18.82
C LYS A 107 9.22 -10.39 -17.85
N CYS A 108 8.84 -9.91 -16.68
CA CYS A 108 9.76 -9.72 -15.56
C CYS A 108 9.07 -9.95 -14.23
N ASN A 109 9.85 -10.28 -13.23
CA ASN A 109 9.41 -10.43 -11.86
C ASN A 109 10.48 -9.93 -10.90
N ASP A 110 10.07 -9.37 -9.75
CA ASP A 110 10.96 -9.00 -8.67
C ASP A 110 11.26 -10.20 -7.75
N PHE A 111 12.27 -10.06 -6.90
CA PHE A 111 12.62 -11.06 -5.92
C PHE A 111 12.03 -10.70 -4.56
N GLY A 112 10.92 -11.35 -4.24
CA GLY A 112 10.31 -11.35 -2.92
C GLY A 112 10.42 -12.72 -2.25
N ALA A 113 9.40 -13.08 -1.47
CA ALA A 113 9.30 -14.37 -0.79
C ALA A 113 9.46 -15.55 -1.75
N GLY A 114 10.27 -16.53 -1.37
CA GLY A 114 10.57 -17.70 -2.17
C GLY A 114 11.70 -17.52 -3.19
N GLY A 115 12.30 -16.34 -3.29
CA GLY A 115 13.52 -16.08 -4.06
C GLY A 115 13.46 -16.54 -5.51
N VAL A 116 14.50 -17.26 -5.96
CA VAL A 116 14.59 -17.83 -7.31
C VAL A 116 13.41 -18.74 -7.65
N SER A 117 12.97 -19.56 -6.68
CA SER A 117 11.89 -20.53 -6.89
C SER A 117 10.58 -19.87 -7.28
N VAL A 118 10.30 -18.67 -6.77
CA VAL A 118 9.07 -17.90 -7.07
C VAL A 118 9.33 -16.90 -8.18
N ALA A 119 10.29 -15.99 -8.01
CA ALA A 119 10.57 -14.93 -8.98
C ALA A 119 10.83 -15.45 -10.41
N ILE A 120 11.57 -16.55 -10.53
CA ILE A 120 11.80 -17.21 -11.82
C ILE A 120 10.69 -18.23 -12.10
N GLY A 121 10.26 -18.98 -11.09
CA GLY A 121 9.27 -20.04 -11.24
C GLY A 121 7.91 -19.60 -11.80
N GLU A 122 7.54 -18.34 -11.65
CA GLU A 122 6.30 -17.75 -12.18
C GLU A 122 6.42 -17.21 -13.61
N LEU A 123 7.63 -17.16 -14.19
CA LEU A 123 7.83 -16.55 -15.50
C LEU A 123 7.41 -17.43 -16.67
N ALA A 124 7.40 -18.74 -16.50
CA ALA A 124 6.96 -19.71 -17.51
C ALA A 124 6.51 -21.04 -16.88
N ASP A 125 5.74 -21.83 -17.63
CA ASP A 125 5.27 -23.13 -17.16
C ASP A 125 6.38 -24.15 -17.07
N GLY A 126 7.30 -24.16 -18.03
CA GLY A 126 8.48 -25.02 -18.09
C GLY A 126 9.77 -24.22 -17.92
N LEU A 127 10.63 -24.62 -16.99
CA LEU A 127 11.85 -23.91 -16.62
C LEU A 127 12.97 -24.85 -16.20
N GLN A 128 14.16 -24.64 -16.77
CA GLN A 128 15.40 -25.25 -16.33
C GLN A 128 16.30 -24.17 -15.73
N VAL A 129 16.48 -24.18 -14.42
CA VAL A 129 17.27 -23.18 -13.66
C VAL A 129 18.58 -23.78 -13.18
N ASP A 130 19.68 -23.06 -13.40
CA ASP A 130 21.01 -23.42 -12.94
C ASP A 130 21.41 -22.51 -11.75
N LEU A 131 21.27 -23.03 -10.53
CA LEU A 131 21.59 -22.30 -9.30
C LEU A 131 23.10 -22.03 -9.12
N ASP A 132 23.97 -22.76 -9.81
CA ASP A 132 25.40 -22.49 -9.76
C ASP A 132 25.76 -21.16 -10.40
N LYS A 133 24.94 -20.67 -11.35
CA LYS A 133 25.08 -19.37 -12.02
C LYS A 133 24.55 -18.19 -11.23
N VAL A 134 23.78 -18.43 -10.17
CA VAL A 134 23.22 -17.36 -9.34
C VAL A 134 24.34 -16.61 -8.60
N PRO A 135 24.48 -15.28 -8.79
CA PRO A 135 25.53 -14.49 -8.14
C PRO A 135 25.38 -14.51 -6.61
N LYS A 136 26.48 -14.69 -5.89
CA LYS A 136 26.53 -14.86 -4.44
C LYS A 136 27.26 -13.72 -3.76
N LYS A 137 26.77 -13.24 -2.61
CA LYS A 137 27.46 -12.26 -1.76
C LYS A 137 28.73 -12.86 -1.14
N TYR A 138 28.69 -14.17 -0.82
CA TYR A 138 29.76 -14.91 -0.16
C TYR A 138 29.65 -16.42 -0.46
N ALA A 139 30.71 -17.15 -0.20
CA ALA A 139 30.73 -18.60 -0.33
C ALA A 139 29.94 -19.28 0.83
N GLY A 140 29.58 -20.57 0.61
CA GLY A 140 28.93 -21.39 1.64
C GLY A 140 27.41 -21.40 1.61
N LEU A 141 26.76 -20.76 0.62
CA LEU A 141 25.35 -20.94 0.36
C LEU A 141 25.10 -22.30 -0.26
N ASP A 142 24.10 -23.01 0.24
CA ASP A 142 23.65 -24.28 -0.33
C ASP A 142 22.55 -24.07 -1.41
N GLY A 143 22.08 -25.17 -2.01
CA GLY A 143 21.08 -25.13 -3.07
C GLY A 143 19.73 -24.62 -2.59
N THR A 144 19.34 -24.93 -1.35
CA THR A 144 18.10 -24.46 -0.74
C THR A 144 18.14 -22.95 -0.50
N GLU A 145 19.22 -22.47 0.12
CA GLU A 145 19.43 -21.05 0.38
C GLU A 145 19.42 -20.23 -0.93
N LEU A 146 20.06 -20.75 -1.99
CA LEU A 146 20.06 -20.11 -3.31
C LEU A 146 18.67 -20.08 -3.95
N ALA A 147 17.88 -21.14 -3.74
CA ALA A 147 16.55 -21.27 -4.33
C ALA A 147 15.52 -20.34 -3.68
N ILE A 148 15.62 -20.09 -2.36
CA ILE A 148 14.56 -19.41 -1.59
C ILE A 148 14.95 -18.02 -1.05
N SER A 149 16.22 -17.61 -1.16
CA SER A 149 16.68 -16.32 -0.63
C SER A 149 15.95 -15.13 -1.23
N GLU A 150 15.51 -14.23 -0.36
CA GLU A 150 14.82 -12.96 -0.69
C GLU A 150 15.79 -11.77 -0.78
N SER A 151 17.06 -11.97 -1.16
CA SER A 151 17.97 -10.82 -1.34
C SER A 151 17.36 -9.80 -2.28
N GLN A 152 17.20 -8.58 -1.78
CA GLN A 152 16.47 -7.49 -2.44
C GLN A 152 17.25 -6.86 -3.59
N GLU A 153 16.59 -5.98 -4.34
CA GLU A 153 17.08 -5.26 -5.53
C GLU A 153 17.60 -6.23 -6.60
N ARG A 154 16.83 -7.27 -6.84
CA ARG A 154 17.03 -8.21 -7.93
C ARG A 154 15.78 -8.25 -8.82
N MET A 155 15.99 -8.45 -10.12
CA MET A 155 14.92 -8.71 -11.08
C MET A 155 15.28 -9.94 -11.90
N ALA A 156 14.27 -10.72 -12.27
CA ALA A 156 14.37 -11.73 -13.32
C ALA A 156 13.61 -11.26 -14.56
N VAL A 157 14.24 -11.34 -15.71
CA VAL A 157 13.65 -10.95 -17.00
C VAL A 157 13.69 -12.11 -17.99
N VAL A 158 12.64 -12.23 -18.78
CA VAL A 158 12.56 -13.15 -19.92
C VAL A 158 12.84 -12.38 -21.18
N VAL A 159 13.81 -12.81 -21.95
CA VAL A 159 14.17 -12.24 -23.24
C VAL A 159 14.31 -13.33 -24.31
N ALA A 160 14.09 -12.99 -25.57
CA ALA A 160 14.38 -13.90 -26.67
C ALA A 160 15.90 -14.22 -26.72
N PRO A 161 16.29 -15.42 -27.21
CA PRO A 161 17.71 -15.80 -27.27
C PRO A 161 18.60 -14.81 -28.01
N GLU A 162 18.10 -14.21 -29.10
CA GLU A 162 18.77 -13.19 -29.92
C GLU A 162 19.00 -11.88 -29.16
N ASP A 163 18.10 -11.51 -28.25
CA ASP A 163 18.15 -10.25 -27.50
C ASP A 163 18.98 -10.38 -26.20
N ALA A 164 19.29 -11.60 -25.79
CA ALA A 164 19.92 -11.85 -24.49
C ALA A 164 21.27 -11.15 -24.31
N GLN A 165 22.10 -11.08 -25.37
CA GLN A 165 23.40 -10.41 -25.28
C GLN A 165 23.20 -8.88 -25.20
N GLN A 166 22.28 -8.34 -25.98
CA GLN A 166 21.99 -6.91 -25.98
C GLN A 166 21.47 -6.46 -24.59
N PHE A 167 20.62 -7.25 -23.96
CA PHE A 167 20.16 -6.96 -22.58
C PHE A 167 21.33 -6.93 -21.59
N LEU A 168 22.25 -7.90 -21.66
CA LEU A 168 23.44 -7.91 -20.80
C LEU A 168 24.32 -6.67 -21.01
N ASP A 169 24.47 -6.21 -22.25
CA ASP A 169 25.24 -5.01 -22.58
C ASP A 169 24.58 -3.75 -21.99
N TYR A 170 23.26 -3.61 -22.10
CA TYR A 170 22.50 -2.54 -21.44
C TYR A 170 22.62 -2.55 -19.92
N ALA A 171 22.54 -3.73 -19.30
CA ALA A 171 22.75 -3.85 -17.85
C ALA A 171 24.15 -3.41 -17.43
N LYS A 172 25.17 -3.76 -18.22
CA LYS A 172 26.56 -3.35 -18.00
C LYS A 172 26.75 -1.83 -18.11
N GLU A 173 26.06 -1.16 -19.03
CA GLU A 173 26.07 0.32 -19.15
C GLU A 173 25.59 1.01 -17.86
N GLU A 174 24.62 0.40 -17.15
CA GLU A 174 24.12 0.89 -15.86
C GLU A 174 24.95 0.39 -14.66
N ASN A 175 26.07 -0.31 -14.90
CA ASN A 175 26.87 -0.98 -13.86
C ASN A 175 26.03 -1.95 -13.01
N LEU A 176 25.17 -2.73 -13.64
CA LEU A 176 24.43 -3.83 -13.04
C LEU A 176 25.08 -5.16 -13.40
N GLU A 177 25.20 -6.04 -12.41
CA GLU A 177 25.51 -7.45 -12.65
C GLU A 177 24.28 -8.13 -13.23
N ALA A 178 24.43 -8.84 -14.35
CA ALA A 178 23.36 -9.57 -15.00
C ALA A 178 23.89 -10.90 -15.53
N VAL A 179 23.17 -12.01 -15.26
CA VAL A 179 23.63 -13.36 -15.59
C VAL A 179 22.47 -14.19 -16.13
N LYS A 180 22.72 -14.97 -17.19
CA LYS A 180 21.79 -15.98 -17.69
C LYS A 180 21.73 -17.14 -16.70
N VAL A 181 20.59 -17.35 -16.07
CA VAL A 181 20.43 -18.35 -15.00
C VAL A 181 19.46 -19.47 -15.34
N ALA A 182 18.57 -19.27 -16.34
CA ALA A 182 17.60 -20.28 -16.72
C ALA A 182 17.24 -20.18 -18.20
N VAL A 183 16.57 -21.25 -18.67
CA VAL A 183 15.99 -21.36 -20.01
C VAL A 183 14.54 -21.85 -19.86
N VAL A 184 13.65 -21.29 -20.67
CA VAL A 184 12.26 -21.77 -20.78
C VAL A 184 12.24 -23.06 -21.57
N THR A 185 11.50 -24.07 -21.10
CA THR A 185 11.39 -25.42 -21.69
C THR A 185 9.97 -25.73 -22.17
N GLU A 186 9.84 -26.66 -23.10
CA GLU A 186 8.52 -27.15 -23.55
C GLU A 186 7.80 -27.96 -22.46
N GLU A 187 8.56 -28.76 -21.71
CA GLU A 187 7.99 -29.57 -20.64
C GLU A 187 7.56 -28.66 -19.47
N PRO A 188 6.29 -28.71 -19.04
CA PRO A 188 5.76 -27.82 -18.00
C PRO A 188 6.20 -28.29 -16.60
N ARG A 189 7.46 -28.08 -16.29
CA ARG A 189 8.10 -28.44 -15.02
C ARG A 189 9.04 -27.34 -14.56
N LEU A 190 9.08 -27.11 -13.27
CA LEU A 190 10.13 -26.32 -12.64
C LEU A 190 11.26 -27.25 -12.20
N VAL A 191 12.41 -27.12 -12.84
CA VAL A 191 13.60 -27.89 -12.54
C VAL A 191 14.72 -26.96 -12.05
N LEU A 192 15.20 -27.18 -10.82
CA LEU A 192 16.35 -26.46 -10.26
C LEU A 192 17.52 -27.43 -10.12
N SER A 193 18.66 -27.06 -10.71
CA SER A 193 19.90 -27.84 -10.60
C SER A 193 20.96 -27.09 -9.77
N TRP A 194 21.72 -27.84 -8.98
CA TRP A 194 22.82 -27.34 -8.17
C TRP A 194 23.95 -28.38 -8.10
N ARG A 195 25.17 -27.95 -8.41
CA ARG A 195 26.35 -28.85 -8.46
C ARG A 195 26.13 -30.08 -9.32
N GLY A 196 25.49 -29.88 -10.48
CA GLY A 196 25.21 -30.93 -11.45
C GLY A 196 24.15 -31.94 -11.04
N LYS A 197 23.36 -31.67 -10.00
CA LYS A 197 22.24 -32.48 -9.55
C LYS A 197 20.95 -31.71 -9.57
N GLU A 198 19.88 -32.32 -10.01
CA GLU A 198 18.53 -31.79 -9.82
C GLU A 198 18.16 -31.85 -8.34
N ILE A 199 17.84 -30.73 -7.74
CA ILE A 199 17.41 -30.62 -6.33
C ILE A 199 15.91 -30.32 -6.22
N VAL A 200 15.29 -29.78 -7.29
CA VAL A 200 13.85 -29.61 -7.43
C VAL A 200 13.46 -30.07 -8.84
N ASN A 201 12.37 -30.83 -8.94
CA ASN A 201 11.76 -31.22 -10.20
C ASN A 201 10.26 -31.43 -10.00
N LEU A 202 9.47 -30.34 -10.17
CA LEU A 202 8.05 -30.30 -9.89
C LEU A 202 7.26 -30.02 -11.17
N SER A 203 6.16 -30.74 -11.36
CA SER A 203 5.24 -30.43 -12.46
C SER A 203 4.49 -29.12 -12.22
N ARG A 204 4.15 -28.41 -13.29
CA ARG A 204 3.33 -27.20 -13.22
C ARG A 204 1.97 -27.50 -12.57
N ALA A 205 1.34 -28.61 -12.95
CA ALA A 205 0.06 -29.04 -12.38
C ALA A 205 0.10 -29.19 -10.84
N PHE A 206 1.25 -29.64 -10.28
CA PHE A 206 1.43 -29.69 -8.83
C PHE A 206 1.57 -28.29 -8.24
N LEU A 207 2.36 -27.42 -8.86
CA LEU A 207 2.58 -26.04 -8.39
C LEU A 207 1.29 -25.22 -8.40
N ASP A 208 0.46 -25.36 -9.43
CA ASP A 208 -0.79 -24.62 -9.58
C ASP A 208 -1.84 -24.95 -8.51
N THR A 209 -1.75 -26.14 -7.91
CA THR A 209 -2.68 -26.60 -6.86
C THR A 209 -2.01 -26.76 -5.49
N ASN A 210 -0.70 -26.53 -5.38
CA ASN A 210 0.12 -26.91 -4.22
C ASN A 210 -0.07 -28.39 -3.82
N GLY A 211 -0.50 -29.23 -4.76
CA GLY A 211 -0.76 -30.65 -4.56
C GLY A 211 -1.90 -30.99 -3.61
N ALA A 212 -2.69 -30.01 -3.17
CA ALA A 212 -3.78 -30.19 -2.23
C ALA A 212 -4.99 -29.31 -2.60
N HIS A 213 -6.18 -29.89 -2.49
CA HIS A 213 -7.42 -29.13 -2.49
C HIS A 213 -7.67 -28.64 -1.07
N GLN A 214 -7.75 -27.33 -0.88
CA GLN A 214 -7.97 -26.71 0.41
C GLN A 214 -9.41 -26.21 0.52
N GLU A 215 -10.09 -26.63 1.57
CA GLU A 215 -11.42 -26.17 1.94
C GLU A 215 -11.42 -25.72 3.39
N THR A 216 -12.19 -24.71 3.72
CA THR A 216 -12.38 -24.26 5.09
C THR A 216 -13.82 -23.80 5.31
N ASP A 217 -14.31 -24.03 6.52
CA ASP A 217 -15.56 -23.47 6.96
C ASP A 217 -15.36 -22.06 7.55
N VAL A 218 -16.30 -21.17 7.30
CA VAL A 218 -16.29 -19.82 7.86
C VAL A 218 -17.54 -19.62 8.73
N LYS A 219 -17.34 -19.31 10.00
CA LYS A 219 -18.41 -18.87 10.90
C LYS A 219 -18.32 -17.35 11.06
N VAL A 220 -19.19 -16.63 10.37
CA VAL A 220 -19.23 -15.16 10.43
C VAL A 220 -19.73 -14.73 11.81
N GLU A 221 -18.96 -13.88 12.46
CA GLU A 221 -19.32 -13.24 13.73
C GLU A 221 -19.85 -11.83 13.44
N LEU A 222 -21.04 -11.54 13.96
CA LEU A 222 -21.65 -10.22 13.82
C LEU A 222 -21.08 -9.26 14.87
N PRO A 223 -20.93 -7.97 14.54
CA PRO A 223 -20.50 -6.98 15.51
C PRO A 223 -21.54 -6.80 16.62
N VAL A 224 -21.07 -6.51 17.82
CA VAL A 224 -21.94 -6.19 18.95
C VAL A 224 -22.57 -4.82 18.74
N LYS A 225 -23.89 -4.77 18.63
CA LYS A 225 -24.64 -3.55 18.28
C LYS A 225 -24.46 -2.42 19.29
N GLU A 226 -24.41 -2.76 20.58
CA GLU A 226 -24.24 -1.82 21.69
C GLU A 226 -22.84 -1.19 21.71
N GLU A 227 -21.89 -1.81 21.03
CA GLU A 227 -20.51 -1.35 20.92
C GLU A 227 -20.23 -0.61 19.60
N ASN A 228 -21.27 -0.25 18.86
CA ASN A 228 -21.15 0.40 17.57
C ASN A 228 -20.23 1.62 17.66
N TYR A 229 -19.06 1.51 17.02
CA TYR A 229 -18.00 2.51 17.04
C TYR A 229 -18.44 3.83 16.37
N LEU A 230 -19.29 3.76 15.36
CA LEU A 230 -19.79 4.94 14.64
C LEU A 230 -20.70 5.84 15.48
N ASN A 231 -21.15 5.36 16.63
CA ASN A 231 -22.00 6.09 17.57
C ASN A 231 -21.25 6.48 18.86
N LYS A 232 -19.92 6.29 18.90
CA LYS A 232 -19.10 6.60 20.08
C LYS A 232 -18.21 7.81 19.83
N ILE A 233 -17.98 8.59 20.87
CA ILE A 233 -16.91 9.60 20.87
C ILE A 233 -15.55 8.89 20.87
N SER A 234 -14.61 9.40 20.10
CA SER A 234 -13.39 8.70 19.70
C SER A 234 -12.50 8.20 20.85
N THR A 235 -12.44 8.91 21.97
CA THR A 235 -11.63 8.51 23.12
C THR A 235 -12.33 8.75 24.44
N LYS A 236 -12.01 7.93 25.46
CA LYS A 236 -12.55 8.07 26.81
C LYS A 236 -12.26 9.46 27.41
N ALA A 237 -11.07 10.02 27.19
CA ALA A 237 -10.72 11.33 27.72
C ALA A 237 -11.54 12.47 27.10
N VAL A 238 -11.92 12.33 25.82
CA VAL A 238 -12.81 13.26 25.12
C VAL A 238 -14.24 13.08 25.65
N GLU A 239 -14.71 11.84 25.74
CA GLU A 239 -16.05 11.53 26.25
C GLU A 239 -16.27 12.07 27.67
N GLU A 240 -15.33 11.87 28.59
CA GLU A 240 -15.38 12.39 29.97
C GLU A 240 -15.42 13.92 30.00
N ALA A 241 -14.63 14.60 29.16
CA ALA A 241 -14.64 16.05 29.08
C ALA A 241 -15.94 16.60 28.48
N VAL A 242 -16.49 15.96 27.46
CA VAL A 242 -17.82 16.28 26.89
C VAL A 242 -18.92 16.10 27.93
N ALA A 243 -18.91 15.02 28.67
CA ALA A 243 -19.89 14.75 29.74
C ALA A 243 -19.80 15.79 30.88
N ALA A 244 -18.60 16.26 31.20
CA ALA A 244 -18.37 17.34 32.17
C ALA A 244 -18.74 18.73 31.65
N GLY A 245 -19.06 18.88 30.36
CA GLY A 245 -19.32 20.18 29.71
C GLY A 245 -18.08 21.03 29.46
N ASP A 246 -16.88 20.46 29.63
CA ASP A 246 -15.62 21.14 29.33
C ASP A 246 -15.19 20.92 27.86
N MET A 247 -15.81 21.70 26.96
CA MET A 247 -15.55 21.62 25.53
C MET A 247 -14.10 21.95 25.16
N LYS A 248 -13.43 22.81 25.96
CA LYS A 248 -12.02 23.14 25.75
C LYS A 248 -11.12 21.93 26.05
N ALA A 249 -11.39 21.25 27.17
CA ALA A 249 -10.65 20.03 27.51
C ALA A 249 -10.92 18.93 26.49
N ALA A 250 -12.18 18.76 26.04
CA ALA A 250 -12.55 17.81 24.99
C ALA A 250 -11.73 18.06 23.69
N TRP A 251 -11.73 19.29 23.21
CA TRP A 251 -10.98 19.70 22.02
C TRP A 251 -9.46 19.46 22.15
N LEU A 252 -8.87 19.81 23.28
CA LEU A 252 -7.45 19.60 23.53
C LEU A 252 -7.10 18.12 23.69
N ASN A 253 -7.98 17.32 24.28
CA ASN A 253 -7.79 15.87 24.38
C ASN A 253 -7.87 15.18 23.03
N GLU A 254 -8.79 15.60 22.16
CA GLU A 254 -8.87 15.12 20.78
C GLU A 254 -7.55 15.36 20.03
N LEU A 255 -7.01 16.58 20.10
CA LEU A 255 -5.74 16.92 19.46
C LEU A 255 -4.50 16.22 20.05
N LYS A 256 -4.62 15.62 21.24
CA LYS A 256 -3.55 14.82 21.86
C LYS A 256 -3.61 13.33 21.49
N ASP A 257 -4.73 12.85 20.92
CA ASP A 257 -4.82 11.46 20.47
C ASP A 257 -3.68 11.14 19.50
N LEU A 258 -3.05 9.98 19.63
CA LEU A 258 -1.90 9.59 18.80
C LEU A 258 -2.25 9.49 17.31
N ASN A 259 -3.50 9.17 16.98
CA ASN A 259 -3.98 9.12 15.60
C ASN A 259 -4.36 10.50 15.05
N VAL A 260 -4.44 11.53 15.91
CA VAL A 260 -4.78 12.92 15.55
C VAL A 260 -3.59 13.85 15.59
N CYS A 261 -2.74 13.73 16.59
CA CYS A 261 -1.62 14.66 16.82
C CYS A 261 -0.67 14.74 15.61
N SER A 262 0.05 15.84 15.52
CA SER A 262 1.02 16.05 14.43
C SER A 262 2.15 15.03 14.48
N GLN A 263 2.39 14.35 13.38
CA GLN A 263 3.53 13.43 13.17
C GLN A 263 4.63 14.08 12.33
N LYS A 264 4.73 15.39 12.35
CA LYS A 264 5.68 16.14 11.52
C LYS A 264 7.13 15.70 11.73
N GLY A 265 7.52 15.43 12.97
CA GLY A 265 8.85 14.92 13.26
C GLY A 265 9.19 13.58 12.59
N LEU A 266 8.22 12.68 12.47
CA LEU A 266 8.38 11.44 11.70
C LEU A 266 8.52 11.75 10.21
N VAL A 267 7.65 12.58 9.67
CA VAL A 267 7.61 12.90 8.24
C VAL A 267 8.90 13.59 7.77
N GLU A 268 9.48 14.47 8.61
CA GLU A 268 10.73 15.17 8.33
C GLU A 268 11.98 14.26 8.27
N MET A 269 11.85 12.98 8.64
CA MET A 269 12.90 11.97 8.42
C MET A 269 13.00 11.50 6.97
N PHE A 270 12.04 11.85 6.12
CA PHE A 270 11.93 11.40 4.73
C PHE A 270 12.04 12.57 3.75
N ASP A 271 12.49 12.26 2.53
CA ASP A 271 12.69 13.24 1.46
C ASP A 271 11.38 13.49 0.69
N GLY A 272 10.64 14.51 1.03
CA GLY A 272 9.36 14.86 0.40
C GLY A 272 9.46 15.59 -0.95
N SER A 273 10.64 16.06 -1.37
CA SER A 273 10.81 16.92 -2.54
C SER A 273 11.77 16.39 -3.60
N ILE A 274 12.27 15.20 -3.47
CA ILE A 274 13.21 14.58 -4.42
C ILE A 274 12.61 14.55 -5.83
N GLY A 275 13.40 14.95 -6.82
CA GLY A 275 12.98 14.99 -8.23
C GLY A 275 12.11 16.20 -8.58
N ALA A 276 11.81 17.10 -7.62
CA ALA A 276 11.04 18.34 -7.81
C ALA A 276 9.65 18.13 -8.47
N GLY A 277 9.07 16.95 -8.28
CA GLY A 277 7.74 16.62 -8.82
C GLY A 277 6.60 16.74 -7.81
N SER A 278 6.89 16.95 -6.52
CA SER A 278 5.88 17.04 -5.47
C SER A 278 5.00 18.28 -5.66
N VAL A 279 3.70 18.09 -5.76
CA VAL A 279 2.69 19.15 -5.76
C VAL A 279 2.18 19.37 -4.33
N TYR A 280 1.93 18.27 -3.61
CA TYR A 280 1.73 18.32 -2.18
C TYR A 280 3.07 18.09 -1.46
N MET A 281 3.39 19.01 -0.56
CA MET A 281 4.32 18.71 0.54
C MET A 281 3.52 18.07 1.68
N PRO A 282 4.12 17.19 2.48
CA PRO A 282 3.38 16.49 3.55
C PRO A 282 2.67 17.40 4.56
N TYR A 283 3.16 18.63 4.70
CA TYR A 283 2.52 19.69 5.49
C TYR A 283 2.40 20.97 4.68
N GLY A 284 1.17 21.46 4.52
CA GLY A 284 0.83 22.64 3.73
C GLY A 284 0.66 23.91 4.55
N GLY A 285 0.36 25.00 3.81
CA GLY A 285 0.21 26.33 4.32
C GLY A 285 1.53 27.11 4.51
N LYS A 286 1.41 28.40 4.75
CA LYS A 286 2.57 29.30 4.93
C LYS A 286 3.54 28.82 6.03
N TYR A 287 3.01 28.20 7.07
CA TYR A 287 3.79 27.72 8.21
C TYR A 287 4.07 26.21 8.16
N GLN A 288 3.61 25.51 7.11
CA GLN A 288 3.78 24.06 6.94
C GLN A 288 3.31 23.26 8.18
N LEU A 289 2.08 23.53 8.62
CA LEU A 289 1.48 22.89 9.79
C LEU A 289 0.18 22.16 9.52
N THR A 290 -0.43 22.30 8.32
CA THR A 290 -1.59 21.53 7.91
C THR A 290 -1.14 20.22 7.27
N GLU A 291 -1.43 19.10 7.93
CA GLU A 291 -1.20 17.77 7.40
C GLU A 291 -2.04 17.55 6.13
N THR A 292 -1.41 17.09 5.04
CA THR A 292 -2.13 16.67 3.83
C THR A 292 -2.64 15.24 4.00
N GLN A 293 -3.71 14.88 3.26
CA GLN A 293 -4.35 13.56 3.38
C GLN A 293 -4.04 12.63 2.21
N SER A 294 -3.27 13.11 1.25
CA SER A 294 -2.91 12.36 0.04
C SER A 294 -1.53 12.77 -0.47
N MET A 295 -0.91 11.92 -1.24
CA MET A 295 0.25 12.24 -2.05
C MET A 295 -0.23 12.79 -3.39
N VAL A 296 0.35 13.92 -3.83
CA VAL A 296 0.12 14.49 -5.16
C VAL A 296 1.46 14.89 -5.77
N ALA A 297 1.78 14.31 -6.93
CA ALA A 297 3.04 14.55 -7.59
C ALA A 297 2.87 14.58 -9.13
N LYS A 298 3.67 15.41 -9.80
CA LYS A 298 3.70 15.45 -11.27
C LYS A 298 4.26 14.15 -11.85
N LEU A 299 3.71 13.74 -12.98
CA LEU A 299 4.31 12.67 -13.76
C LEU A 299 5.73 13.04 -14.18
N PRO A 300 6.73 12.20 -13.87
CA PRO A 300 8.10 12.44 -14.30
C PRO A 300 8.22 12.21 -15.81
N VAL A 301 8.51 13.26 -16.57
CA VAL A 301 8.78 13.19 -18.00
C VAL A 301 10.26 13.47 -18.26
N MET A 302 10.87 12.76 -19.23
CA MET A 302 12.29 12.91 -19.54
C MET A 302 12.59 14.26 -20.18
N ASN A 303 11.69 14.77 -21.01
CA ASN A 303 11.84 16.04 -21.72
C ASN A 303 10.51 16.78 -21.74
N GLY A 304 10.54 18.10 -21.51
CA GLY A 304 9.37 18.96 -21.56
C GLY A 304 8.72 19.23 -20.20
N LYS A 305 7.50 19.73 -20.22
CA LYS A 305 6.68 20.03 -19.05
C LYS A 305 5.46 19.11 -19.03
N CYS A 306 5.07 18.66 -17.87
CA CYS A 306 3.85 17.90 -17.65
C CYS A 306 2.98 18.61 -16.61
N ASP A 307 1.71 18.79 -16.92
CA ASP A 307 0.67 19.34 -16.04
C ASP A 307 -0.22 18.23 -15.45
N THR A 308 0.04 16.98 -15.79
CA THR A 308 -0.66 15.85 -15.21
C THR A 308 -0.01 15.46 -13.90
N VAL A 309 -0.82 15.27 -12.89
CA VAL A 309 -0.42 14.78 -11.57
C VAL A 309 -0.99 13.41 -11.31
N THR A 310 -0.29 12.64 -10.51
CA THR A 310 -0.80 11.42 -9.89
C THR A 310 -1.20 11.73 -8.46
N MET A 311 -2.27 11.11 -8.00
CA MET A 311 -2.78 11.21 -6.65
C MET A 311 -2.85 9.83 -6.03
N MET A 312 -2.50 9.72 -4.76
CA MET A 312 -2.69 8.51 -3.97
C MET A 312 -3.08 8.87 -2.55
N SER A 313 -4.11 8.23 -2.06
CA SER A 313 -4.57 8.32 -0.67
C SER A 313 -4.72 6.94 -0.07
N TYR A 314 -4.94 6.88 1.24
CA TYR A 314 -5.34 5.65 1.91
C TYR A 314 -6.55 5.90 2.81
N GLY A 315 -7.23 4.84 3.20
CA GLY A 315 -8.26 4.83 4.23
C GLY A 315 -8.08 3.63 5.15
N PHE A 316 -8.20 3.85 6.46
CA PHE A 316 -8.15 2.80 7.48
C PHE A 316 -8.38 3.36 8.88
N ASP A 317 -9.28 2.74 9.63
CA ASP A 317 -9.46 2.96 11.07
C ASP A 317 -9.40 1.62 11.81
N PRO A 318 -8.37 1.38 12.66
CA PRO A 318 -8.19 0.12 13.37
C PRO A 318 -9.27 -0.13 14.43
N TYR A 319 -9.87 0.92 15.01
CA TYR A 319 -10.92 0.78 16.02
C TYR A 319 -12.27 0.42 15.39
N LEU A 320 -12.61 1.05 14.26
CA LEU A 320 -13.77 0.68 13.45
C LEU A 320 -13.66 -0.77 12.96
N SER A 321 -12.47 -1.13 12.47
CA SER A 321 -12.19 -2.50 11.99
C SER A 321 -12.23 -3.53 13.12
N SER A 322 -11.83 -3.17 14.34
CA SER A 322 -11.91 -4.04 15.51
C SER A 322 -13.35 -4.29 15.95
N TRP A 323 -14.22 -3.29 15.86
CA TRP A 323 -15.64 -3.48 16.12
C TRP A 323 -16.31 -4.29 15.02
N SER A 324 -16.06 -3.95 13.75
CA SER A 324 -16.64 -4.62 12.59
C SER A 324 -15.69 -4.57 11.40
N PRO A 325 -15.03 -5.69 11.06
CA PRO A 325 -14.16 -5.74 9.88
C PRO A 325 -14.88 -5.39 8.58
N TYR A 326 -16.17 -5.70 8.48
CA TYR A 326 -17.03 -5.36 7.35
C TYR A 326 -17.16 -3.84 7.16
N HIS A 327 -17.56 -3.13 8.23
CA HIS A 327 -17.66 -1.66 8.20
C HIS A 327 -16.28 -1.03 8.06
N GLY A 328 -15.27 -1.53 8.78
CA GLY A 328 -13.90 -1.04 8.69
C GLY A 328 -13.39 -1.02 7.27
N ALA A 329 -13.59 -2.08 6.52
CA ALA A 329 -13.16 -2.18 5.13
C ALA A 329 -14.00 -1.30 4.18
N ALA A 330 -15.34 -1.25 4.35
CA ALA A 330 -16.19 -0.40 3.54
C ALA A 330 -15.87 1.09 3.73
N TYR A 331 -15.65 1.51 4.97
CA TYR A 331 -15.27 2.89 5.30
C TYR A 331 -13.82 3.20 4.93
N ALA A 332 -12.91 2.22 4.93
CA ALA A 332 -11.56 2.40 4.39
C ALA A 332 -11.59 2.76 2.90
N VAL A 333 -12.44 2.10 2.11
CA VAL A 333 -12.65 2.45 0.70
C VAL A 333 -13.25 3.86 0.58
N LEU A 334 -14.32 4.16 1.32
CA LEU A 334 -14.95 5.48 1.32
C LEU A 334 -13.95 6.58 1.68
N GLU A 335 -13.17 6.40 2.73
CA GLU A 335 -12.19 7.38 3.20
C GLU A 335 -11.10 7.63 2.16
N SER A 336 -10.57 6.58 1.53
CA SER A 336 -9.57 6.73 0.47
C SER A 336 -10.11 7.50 -0.74
N VAL A 337 -11.37 7.26 -1.14
CA VAL A 337 -12.04 8.05 -2.20
C VAL A 337 -12.24 9.50 -1.78
N SER A 338 -12.76 9.75 -0.57
CA SER A 338 -12.98 11.10 -0.04
C SER A 338 -11.71 11.94 -0.08
N ARG A 339 -10.57 11.34 0.30
CA ARG A 339 -9.26 12.03 0.32
C ARG A 339 -8.75 12.37 -1.08
N ILE A 340 -9.09 11.61 -2.10
CA ILE A 340 -8.82 11.98 -3.51
C ILE A 340 -9.70 13.15 -3.94
N VAL A 341 -11.00 13.07 -3.67
CA VAL A 341 -11.95 14.14 -4.05
C VAL A 341 -11.61 15.46 -3.37
N THR A 342 -11.26 15.44 -2.07
CA THR A 342 -10.85 16.64 -1.33
C THR A 342 -9.50 17.21 -1.77
N ALA A 343 -8.71 16.46 -2.52
CA ALA A 343 -7.50 16.94 -3.19
C ALA A 343 -7.75 17.51 -4.61
N GLY A 344 -9.00 17.42 -5.11
CA GLY A 344 -9.38 17.89 -6.45
C GLY A 344 -9.46 16.78 -7.50
N GLY A 345 -9.34 15.51 -7.11
CA GLY A 345 -9.45 14.36 -8.00
C GLY A 345 -10.89 14.07 -8.44
N ASP A 346 -11.00 13.30 -9.53
CA ASP A 346 -12.26 12.82 -10.11
C ASP A 346 -12.46 11.36 -9.71
N PHE A 347 -13.38 11.08 -8.77
CA PHE A 347 -13.53 9.74 -8.25
C PHE A 347 -13.81 8.67 -9.31
N HIS A 348 -14.41 9.00 -10.44
CA HIS A 348 -14.69 8.05 -11.53
C HIS A 348 -13.44 7.40 -12.13
N LYS A 349 -12.28 8.02 -11.96
CA LYS A 349 -10.99 7.53 -12.48
C LYS A 349 -10.24 6.65 -11.51
N ILE A 350 -10.68 6.57 -10.26
CA ILE A 350 -10.00 5.85 -9.19
C ILE A 350 -9.86 4.36 -9.51
N ARG A 351 -8.71 3.80 -9.14
CA ARG A 351 -8.45 2.38 -9.02
C ARG A 351 -7.90 2.09 -7.64
N PHE A 352 -8.30 0.95 -7.07
CA PHE A 352 -7.85 0.57 -5.73
C PHE A 352 -6.74 -0.47 -5.77
N THR A 353 -5.96 -0.49 -4.70
CA THR A 353 -5.17 -1.65 -4.27
C THR A 353 -5.31 -1.79 -2.76
N PHE A 354 -5.43 -3.03 -2.28
CA PHE A 354 -5.67 -3.29 -0.85
C PHE A 354 -4.45 -3.93 -0.21
N GLN A 355 -4.20 -3.59 1.05
CA GLN A 355 -3.24 -4.27 1.91
C GLN A 355 -3.98 -4.84 3.10
N GLU A 356 -3.87 -6.14 3.29
CA GLU A 356 -4.59 -6.86 4.32
C GLU A 356 -3.65 -7.52 5.31
N TYR A 357 -4.01 -7.47 6.59
CA TYR A 357 -3.25 -8.09 7.65
C TYR A 357 -4.17 -8.56 8.76
N PHE A 358 -4.20 -9.87 8.96
CA PHE A 358 -5.07 -10.50 9.93
C PHE A 358 -4.28 -11.39 10.88
N ARG A 359 -4.91 -11.70 12.02
CA ARG A 359 -4.43 -12.69 12.96
C ARG A 359 -4.14 -14.03 12.29
N ARG A 360 -3.30 -14.85 12.91
CA ARG A 360 -3.00 -16.18 12.38
C ARG A 360 -4.28 -17.01 12.25
N MET A 361 -4.47 -17.58 11.09
CA MET A 361 -5.57 -18.51 10.82
C MET A 361 -5.28 -19.88 11.46
N SER A 362 -6.36 -20.61 11.76
CA SER A 362 -6.34 -21.97 12.24
C SER A 362 -7.51 -22.73 11.62
N GLU A 363 -7.73 -23.98 12.04
CA GLU A 363 -8.89 -24.77 11.62
C GLU A 363 -10.21 -24.28 12.29
N GLU A 364 -10.14 -23.32 13.20
CA GLU A 364 -11.32 -22.77 13.85
C GLU A 364 -12.09 -21.83 12.90
N PRO A 365 -13.36 -22.15 12.55
CA PRO A 365 -14.11 -21.40 11.55
C PRO A 365 -14.36 -19.91 11.91
N SER A 366 -14.41 -19.58 13.20
CA SER A 366 -14.61 -18.21 13.68
C SER A 366 -13.41 -17.29 13.38
N ARG A 367 -12.20 -17.83 13.30
CA ARG A 367 -11.01 -17.04 12.97
C ARG A 367 -11.04 -16.50 11.53
N TRP A 368 -11.70 -17.20 10.63
CA TRP A 368 -11.90 -16.80 9.24
C TRP A 368 -12.96 -15.70 9.05
N SER A 369 -13.76 -15.42 10.11
CA SER A 369 -14.77 -14.35 10.08
C SER A 369 -14.18 -12.99 9.72
N GLN A 370 -13.02 -12.63 10.28
CA GLN A 370 -12.42 -11.30 10.09
C GLN A 370 -12.00 -11.02 8.63
N PRO A 371 -11.17 -11.85 7.98
CA PRO A 371 -10.80 -11.61 6.58
C PRO A 371 -12.02 -11.70 5.65
N PHE A 372 -12.92 -12.65 5.88
CA PHE A 372 -14.14 -12.77 5.07
C PHE A 372 -15.02 -11.53 5.15
N ALA A 373 -15.28 -11.03 6.38
CA ALA A 373 -16.09 -9.84 6.57
C ALA A 373 -15.43 -8.57 5.98
N ALA A 374 -14.11 -8.41 6.14
CA ALA A 374 -13.38 -7.30 5.56
C ALA A 374 -13.42 -7.31 4.03
N LEU A 375 -13.17 -8.46 3.40
CA LEU A 375 -13.27 -8.62 1.95
C LEU A 375 -14.68 -8.31 1.44
N LEU A 376 -15.72 -8.78 2.15
CA LEU A 376 -17.11 -8.51 1.77
C LEU A 376 -17.45 -7.01 1.88
N GLY A 377 -16.95 -6.32 2.92
CA GLY A 377 -17.11 -4.88 3.07
C GLY A 377 -16.45 -4.08 1.95
N ALA A 378 -15.19 -4.41 1.61
CA ALA A 378 -14.48 -3.80 0.50
C ALA A 378 -15.14 -4.11 -0.85
N TYR A 379 -15.62 -5.33 -1.04
CA TYR A 379 -16.37 -5.73 -2.25
C TYR A 379 -17.64 -4.89 -2.42
N ASN A 380 -18.44 -4.78 -1.36
CA ASN A 380 -19.66 -3.96 -1.40
C ASN A 380 -19.37 -2.49 -1.73
N ALA A 381 -18.33 -1.92 -1.16
CA ALA A 381 -17.94 -0.55 -1.45
C ALA A 381 -17.50 -0.38 -2.92
N GLN A 382 -16.73 -1.32 -3.47
CA GLN A 382 -16.33 -1.30 -4.87
C GLN A 382 -17.54 -1.38 -5.81
N ILE A 383 -18.50 -2.27 -5.52
CA ILE A 383 -19.74 -2.37 -6.30
C ILE A 383 -20.57 -1.09 -6.16
N GLY A 384 -20.69 -0.56 -4.94
CA GLY A 384 -21.43 0.67 -4.67
C GLY A 384 -20.91 1.88 -5.45
N PHE A 385 -19.60 2.04 -5.52
CA PHE A 385 -18.95 3.10 -6.32
C PHE A 385 -18.82 2.76 -7.81
N GLY A 386 -18.94 1.50 -8.22
CA GLY A 386 -18.63 1.06 -9.58
C GLY A 386 -17.12 1.17 -9.90
N LEU A 387 -16.25 1.07 -8.90
CA LEU A 387 -14.80 1.26 -9.03
C LEU A 387 -14.05 -0.05 -8.76
N PRO A 388 -13.13 -0.47 -9.65
CA PRO A 388 -12.39 -1.72 -9.50
C PRO A 388 -11.11 -1.57 -8.68
N SER A 389 -10.71 -2.66 -8.01
CA SER A 389 -9.34 -2.85 -7.54
C SER A 389 -8.47 -3.53 -8.61
N ILE A 390 -7.18 -3.21 -8.62
CA ILE A 390 -6.19 -3.86 -9.49
C ILE A 390 -5.56 -5.09 -8.84
N GLY A 391 -5.78 -5.28 -7.56
CA GLY A 391 -5.21 -6.36 -6.74
C GLY A 391 -4.92 -5.89 -5.32
N GLY A 392 -4.06 -6.61 -4.65
CA GLY A 392 -3.67 -6.33 -3.28
C GLY A 392 -2.64 -7.32 -2.78
N LYS A 393 -2.40 -7.29 -1.49
CA LYS A 393 -1.56 -8.24 -0.76
C LYS A 393 -2.18 -8.52 0.59
N ASP A 394 -2.14 -9.77 1.01
CA ASP A 394 -2.60 -10.23 2.31
C ASP A 394 -1.50 -10.90 3.12
N SER A 395 -1.70 -10.96 4.42
CA SER A 395 -0.93 -11.78 5.36
C SER A 395 -1.79 -12.19 6.53
N MET A 396 -1.73 -13.47 6.88
CA MET A 396 -2.48 -14.08 7.99
C MET A 396 -1.53 -14.49 9.14
N SER A 397 -0.58 -13.61 9.48
CA SER A 397 0.46 -13.92 10.47
C SER A 397 0.49 -12.98 11.67
N GLY A 398 -0.58 -12.20 11.86
CA GLY A 398 -0.67 -11.12 12.83
C GLY A 398 -0.95 -11.56 14.26
N SER A 399 -0.22 -12.57 14.76
CA SER A 399 -0.35 -13.02 16.16
C SER A 399 1.01 -13.10 16.83
N PHE A 400 1.06 -12.74 18.10
CA PHE A 400 2.21 -12.93 18.98
C PHE A 400 1.71 -13.44 20.34
N ASN A 401 2.03 -14.68 20.66
CA ASN A 401 1.46 -15.40 21.80
C ASN A 401 -0.07 -15.30 21.78
N GLU A 402 -0.67 -14.71 22.81
CA GLU A 402 -2.13 -14.58 22.98
C GLU A 402 -2.69 -13.27 22.39
N ILE A 403 -1.85 -12.40 21.81
CA ILE A 403 -2.26 -11.11 21.26
C ILE A 403 -2.37 -11.23 19.75
N ASP A 404 -3.53 -10.88 19.21
CA ASP A 404 -3.80 -10.77 17.78
C ASP A 404 -3.79 -9.28 17.36
N VAL A 405 -3.26 -8.96 16.19
CA VAL A 405 -3.40 -7.61 15.60
C VAL A 405 -4.87 -7.29 15.31
N PRO A 406 -5.28 -6.02 15.30
CA PRO A 406 -6.62 -5.66 14.86
C PRO A 406 -6.81 -6.07 13.39
N PRO A 407 -8.04 -6.45 12.99
CA PRO A 407 -8.34 -6.74 11.59
C PRO A 407 -7.95 -5.54 10.73
N THR A 408 -7.08 -5.74 9.76
CA THR A 408 -6.53 -4.66 8.96
C THR A 408 -6.82 -4.88 7.49
N LEU A 409 -7.59 -3.99 6.88
CA LEU A 409 -7.69 -3.80 5.45
C LEU A 409 -7.49 -2.31 5.16
N VAL A 410 -6.37 -1.97 4.57
CA VAL A 410 -6.06 -0.61 4.14
C VAL A 410 -6.40 -0.47 2.67
N SER A 411 -7.26 0.49 2.33
CA SER A 411 -7.56 0.85 0.95
C SER A 411 -6.62 1.94 0.47
N PHE A 412 -5.94 1.71 -0.64
CA PHE A 412 -5.26 2.76 -1.39
C PHE A 412 -6.07 3.11 -2.62
N ALA A 413 -6.39 4.41 -2.78
CA ALA A 413 -7.03 4.95 -3.96
C ALA A 413 -6.01 5.72 -4.80
N VAL A 414 -6.02 5.46 -6.11
CA VAL A 414 -5.09 6.06 -7.08
C VAL A 414 -5.88 6.76 -8.16
N ASP A 415 -5.50 8.01 -8.47
CA ASP A 415 -6.12 8.83 -9.51
C ASP A 415 -5.08 9.64 -10.28
N VAL A 416 -5.54 10.27 -11.37
CA VAL A 416 -4.78 11.23 -12.18
C VAL A 416 -5.62 12.48 -12.41
N ALA A 417 -5.01 13.66 -12.23
CA ALA A 417 -5.66 14.95 -12.42
C ALA A 417 -4.75 15.94 -13.16
N LYS A 418 -5.24 17.16 -13.36
CA LYS A 418 -4.41 18.29 -13.81
C LYS A 418 -3.94 19.09 -12.60
N GLU A 419 -2.68 19.55 -12.64
CA GLU A 419 -2.10 20.36 -11.56
C GLU A 419 -2.98 21.57 -11.16
N LYS A 420 -3.63 22.20 -12.14
CA LYS A 420 -4.49 23.37 -11.94
C LYS A 420 -5.75 23.08 -11.12
N ASP A 421 -6.19 21.81 -11.08
CA ASP A 421 -7.42 21.38 -10.41
C ASP A 421 -7.14 20.89 -8.98
N VAL A 422 -5.85 20.84 -8.59
CA VAL A 422 -5.42 20.42 -7.26
C VAL A 422 -5.65 21.52 -6.25
N ILE A 423 -6.33 21.21 -5.15
CA ILE A 423 -6.51 22.11 -4.00
C ILE A 423 -5.85 21.53 -2.76
N THR A 424 -5.42 22.37 -1.85
CA THR A 424 -4.74 21.98 -0.60
C THR A 424 -5.62 22.23 0.63
N PRO A 425 -5.47 21.44 1.71
CA PRO A 425 -6.45 21.43 2.81
C PRO A 425 -6.41 22.64 3.75
N GLU A 426 -5.35 23.43 3.79
CA GLU A 426 -5.27 24.57 4.70
C GLU A 426 -6.25 25.69 4.33
N LEU A 427 -6.84 26.34 5.32
CA LEU A 427 -7.69 27.53 5.14
C LEU A 427 -6.93 28.65 4.42
N LYS A 428 -7.57 29.33 3.46
CA LYS A 428 -6.88 30.26 2.56
C LYS A 428 -6.96 31.73 3.01
N LYS A 429 -8.15 32.20 3.40
CA LYS A 429 -8.39 33.62 3.70
C LYS A 429 -9.32 33.77 4.89
N GLU A 430 -9.22 34.94 5.55
CA GLU A 430 -10.20 35.37 6.52
C GLU A 430 -11.57 35.58 5.87
N ASN A 431 -12.63 35.23 6.59
CA ASN A 431 -14.03 35.32 6.19
C ASN A 431 -14.47 34.32 5.10
N ASP A 432 -13.61 33.37 4.68
CA ASP A 432 -14.04 32.23 3.87
C ASP A 432 -15.08 31.41 4.67
N LYS A 433 -16.04 30.83 3.96
CA LYS A 433 -17.10 30.00 4.57
C LYS A 433 -16.64 28.56 4.61
N LEU A 434 -16.76 27.93 5.77
CA LEU A 434 -16.64 26.50 5.94
C LEU A 434 -18.02 25.85 5.78
N MET A 435 -18.11 24.84 4.93
CA MET A 435 -19.31 24.04 4.73
C MET A 435 -18.98 22.58 5.10
N LEU A 436 -19.88 21.98 5.89
CA LEU A 436 -19.83 20.57 6.21
C LEU A 436 -20.78 19.83 5.25
N PHE A 437 -20.21 18.90 4.49
CA PHE A 437 -20.96 17.94 3.67
C PHE A 437 -21.04 16.62 4.42
N THR A 438 -22.23 16.07 4.57
CA THR A 438 -22.48 14.79 5.26
C THR A 438 -22.97 13.76 4.27
N ILE A 439 -22.66 12.51 4.56
CA ILE A 439 -23.16 11.35 3.81
C ILE A 439 -24.39 10.77 4.51
N GLU A 440 -25.32 10.24 3.73
CA GLU A 440 -26.44 9.46 4.24
C GLU A 440 -26.01 8.01 4.49
N LYS A 441 -26.65 7.37 5.46
CA LYS A 441 -26.38 6.00 5.87
C LYS A 441 -27.70 5.23 5.92
N ASP A 442 -27.64 3.94 5.62
CA ASP A 442 -28.76 3.03 5.80
C ASP A 442 -28.96 2.63 7.27
N ALA A 443 -29.95 1.75 7.52
CA ALA A 443 -30.25 1.24 8.86
C ALA A 443 -29.15 0.36 9.48
N TYR A 444 -28.13 0.01 8.70
CA TYR A 444 -26.97 -0.76 9.11
C TYR A 444 -25.68 0.07 9.16
N ASP A 445 -25.81 1.40 9.15
CA ASP A 445 -24.69 2.36 9.11
C ASP A 445 -23.80 2.24 7.87
N MET A 446 -24.30 1.68 6.76
CA MET A 446 -23.59 1.65 5.50
C MET A 446 -23.87 2.92 4.70
N PRO A 447 -22.85 3.46 3.98
CA PRO A 447 -23.02 4.64 3.16
C PRO A 447 -24.05 4.43 2.04
N ASP A 448 -24.90 5.43 1.79
CA ASP A 448 -25.66 5.51 0.55
C ASP A 448 -24.73 5.93 -0.59
N TYR A 449 -24.19 4.97 -1.31
CA TYR A 449 -23.21 5.20 -2.37
C TYR A 449 -23.75 6.07 -3.52
N GLU A 450 -25.05 6.03 -3.81
CA GLU A 450 -25.65 6.88 -4.84
C GLU A 450 -25.63 8.35 -4.41
N GLN A 451 -25.98 8.61 -3.15
CA GLN A 451 -25.92 9.97 -2.59
C GLN A 451 -24.47 10.45 -2.49
N VAL A 452 -23.56 9.60 -2.05
CA VAL A 452 -22.13 9.91 -1.94
C VAL A 452 -21.52 10.27 -3.31
N MET A 453 -21.82 9.50 -4.36
CA MET A 453 -21.32 9.79 -5.71
C MET A 453 -21.82 11.14 -6.23
N LYS A 454 -23.12 11.45 -6.06
CA LYS A 454 -23.69 12.77 -6.43
C LYS A 454 -23.02 13.91 -5.66
N LEU A 455 -22.72 13.69 -4.39
CA LEU A 455 -22.01 14.67 -3.56
C LEU A 455 -20.59 14.90 -4.07
N TYR A 456 -19.86 13.83 -4.44
CA TYR A 456 -18.50 13.93 -4.94
C TYR A 456 -18.43 14.59 -6.31
N ASP A 457 -19.39 14.35 -7.20
CA ASP A 457 -19.51 15.06 -8.46
C ASP A 457 -19.69 16.57 -8.22
N ALA A 458 -20.57 16.95 -7.31
CA ALA A 458 -20.79 18.35 -6.97
C ALA A 458 -19.54 19.01 -6.36
N ILE A 459 -18.84 18.32 -5.47
CA ILE A 459 -17.59 18.82 -4.88
C ILE A 459 -16.50 18.98 -5.96
N HIS A 460 -16.37 18.01 -6.86
CA HIS A 460 -15.41 18.09 -7.96
C HIS A 460 -15.70 19.27 -8.88
N GLU A 461 -16.95 19.46 -9.31
CA GLU A 461 -17.37 20.62 -10.14
C GLU A 461 -17.10 21.96 -9.43
N MET A 462 -17.44 22.06 -8.14
CA MET A 462 -17.18 23.27 -7.36
C MET A 462 -15.66 23.53 -7.18
N THR A 463 -14.86 22.51 -7.17
CA THR A 463 -13.38 22.61 -7.12
C THR A 463 -12.85 23.11 -8.46
N GLU A 464 -13.25 22.51 -9.58
CA GLU A 464 -12.82 22.92 -10.92
C GLU A 464 -13.21 24.38 -11.25
N THR A 465 -14.37 24.82 -10.75
CA THR A 465 -14.84 26.21 -10.93
C THR A 465 -14.25 27.20 -9.91
N GLY A 466 -13.43 26.72 -8.96
CA GLY A 466 -12.77 27.56 -7.96
C GLY A 466 -13.70 28.07 -6.85
N VAL A 467 -14.89 27.48 -6.69
CA VAL A 467 -15.79 27.75 -5.56
C VAL A 467 -15.23 27.12 -4.28
N ILE A 468 -14.77 25.89 -4.36
CA ILE A 468 -14.04 25.24 -3.27
C ILE A 468 -12.53 25.47 -3.50
N VAL A 469 -11.90 26.10 -2.51
CA VAL A 469 -10.46 26.44 -2.55
C VAL A 469 -9.62 25.66 -1.54
N ALA A 470 -10.28 24.97 -0.61
CA ALA A 470 -9.68 24.06 0.37
C ALA A 470 -10.72 23.03 0.79
N ALA A 471 -10.32 21.79 0.98
CA ALA A 471 -11.19 20.73 1.48
C ALA A 471 -10.40 19.74 2.35
N TYR A 472 -11.11 19.10 3.26
CA TYR A 472 -10.57 18.10 4.17
C TYR A 472 -11.58 16.98 4.37
N ALA A 473 -11.18 15.73 4.16
CA ALA A 473 -12.01 14.56 4.43
C ALA A 473 -12.05 14.30 5.93
N LEU A 474 -13.24 14.26 6.52
CA LEU A 474 -13.42 13.87 7.92
C LEU A 474 -13.19 12.36 8.07
N ASP A 475 -12.61 12.01 9.18
CA ASP A 475 -12.44 10.63 9.64
C ASP A 475 -13.18 10.43 10.98
N GLY A 476 -13.01 9.30 11.62
CA GLY A 476 -13.62 8.98 12.91
C GLY A 476 -13.18 9.86 14.10
N LYS A 477 -12.43 10.94 13.83
CA LYS A 477 -11.93 11.90 14.83
C LYS A 477 -12.69 13.25 14.81
N GLY A 478 -13.74 13.31 14.03
CA GLY A 478 -14.71 14.41 14.05
C GLY A 478 -14.24 15.73 13.45
N LEU A 479 -15.14 16.72 13.54
CA LEU A 479 -14.95 18.04 12.96
C LEU A 479 -13.89 18.85 13.72
N ALA A 480 -13.73 18.66 15.04
CA ALA A 480 -12.76 19.41 15.86
C ALA A 480 -11.32 19.15 15.39
N ALA A 481 -10.97 17.89 15.13
CA ALA A 481 -9.67 17.53 14.57
C ALA A 481 -9.47 18.14 13.17
N ALA A 482 -10.44 17.98 12.27
CA ALA A 482 -10.37 18.44 10.89
C ALA A 482 -10.18 19.96 10.78
N VAL A 483 -11.05 20.76 11.43
CA VAL A 483 -10.94 22.23 11.36
C VAL A 483 -9.68 22.77 12.02
N SER A 484 -9.18 22.10 13.06
CA SER A 484 -7.90 22.47 13.68
C SER A 484 -6.74 22.27 12.72
N LYS A 485 -6.67 21.11 12.06
CA LYS A 485 -5.65 20.81 11.07
C LYS A 485 -5.70 21.78 9.89
N MET A 486 -6.87 22.08 9.36
CA MET A 486 -7.04 23.08 8.30
C MET A 486 -6.57 24.48 8.73
N ALA A 487 -6.78 24.85 9.99
CA ALA A 487 -6.44 26.16 10.54
C ALA A 487 -4.94 26.38 10.74
N PHE A 488 -4.18 25.33 11.07
CA PHE A 488 -2.79 25.45 11.51
C PHE A 488 -1.84 25.99 10.43
N GLY A 489 -2.01 25.57 9.18
CA GLY A 489 -1.05 25.87 8.09
C GLY A 489 -0.90 27.36 7.81
N ASN A 490 -1.99 28.12 7.90
CA ASN A 490 -2.01 29.58 7.71
C ASN A 490 -2.32 30.35 8.99
N LYS A 491 -2.52 29.65 10.11
CA LYS A 491 -2.85 30.23 11.43
C LYS A 491 -4.14 31.08 11.37
N LEU A 492 -5.16 30.57 10.67
CA LEU A 492 -6.47 31.18 10.57
C LEU A 492 -7.40 30.56 11.62
N GLY A 493 -8.15 31.39 12.34
CA GLY A 493 -9.15 30.94 13.30
C GLY A 493 -10.43 30.46 12.60
N VAL A 494 -11.20 29.63 13.30
CA VAL A 494 -12.50 29.14 12.85
C VAL A 494 -13.57 29.47 13.89
N THR A 495 -14.72 29.96 13.45
CA THR A 495 -15.91 30.08 14.28
C THR A 495 -16.89 28.98 13.89
N VAL A 496 -17.21 28.11 14.81
CA VAL A 496 -18.19 27.02 14.64
C VAL A 496 -19.55 27.53 15.09
N ASN A 497 -20.60 27.34 14.27
CA ASN A 497 -21.95 27.70 14.61
C ASN A 497 -22.50 26.81 15.76
N ALA A 498 -23.43 27.36 16.54
CA ALA A 498 -24.00 26.68 17.68
C ALA A 498 -24.84 25.43 17.36
N ASP A 499 -25.22 25.27 16.10
CA ASP A 499 -26.05 24.12 15.63
C ASP A 499 -25.24 22.81 15.41
N VAL A 500 -23.92 22.87 15.52
CA VAL A 500 -23.06 21.66 15.42
C VAL A 500 -23.16 20.88 16.73
N THR A 501 -23.55 19.61 16.63
CA THR A 501 -23.70 18.75 17.80
C THR A 501 -22.35 18.27 18.35
N LYS A 502 -22.33 17.78 19.59
CA LYS A 502 -21.11 17.26 20.22
C LYS A 502 -20.61 16.02 19.50
N GLU A 503 -21.52 15.18 19.02
CA GLU A 503 -21.26 13.96 18.26
C GLU A 503 -20.68 14.26 16.86
N THR A 504 -20.94 15.44 16.31
CA THR A 504 -20.33 15.90 15.06
C THR A 504 -18.96 16.50 15.30
N LEU A 505 -18.73 17.09 16.50
CA LEU A 505 -17.44 17.68 16.84
C LEU A 505 -16.37 16.65 17.14
N PHE A 506 -16.74 15.55 17.81
CA PHE A 506 -15.83 14.56 18.36
C PHE A 506 -16.22 13.13 17.92
#